data_6d83ce7254dc152c2774ff7d34bc03e5
#
_entry.id   6d83ce7254dc152c2774ff7d34bc03e5
#
_cell.length_a   1.000
_cell.length_b   1.000
_cell.length_c   1.000
_cell.angle_alpha   90.00
_cell.angle_beta   90.00
_cell.angle_gamma   90.00
#
_symmetry.space_group_name_H-M   'P 1'
#
loop_
_entity.id
_entity.type
_entity.pdbx_description
1 polymer ?
#
loop_
_entity_poly.entity_id
_entity_poly.type
_entity_poly.pdbx_seq_one_letter_code
_entity_poly.pdbx_strand_id
1 'polypeptide(L)'
;MRCLSVIIPTLNEAAYLPILLDALAAQTRPPDEVIVADAGSCDGTAELAQERGARVVRGGMPAAGRNAGARVATGNLFLFLDADVVPPPDFIARAVEEFESEGYAIATSLITALDGDLVEQITAEATNLYFLVMQPISPHAPGFCILVQRAIHEKIGGFDESLKLSEDIDYARRATRYGEFGILTSTRIPVSMRRVEKEGLVGLGLKYAWCEMYALAGEPVRAIPFEYEFGAFGPRSASAARPLIDVDELRQQLGRFANPLQRFSRSGREQLNRWIEMDKVKWND
;
A
#
# COMPACT_ATOMS: atom_id res chain seq x y z
N MET A 1 10.82 22.31 11.64
CA MET A 1 9.68 21.67 10.96
C MET A 1 10.24 20.81 9.83
N ARG A 2 9.83 19.56 9.69
CA ARG A 2 10.30 18.72 8.56
C ARG A 2 9.60 19.15 7.28
N CYS A 3 10.35 19.23 6.19
CA CYS A 3 9.82 19.47 4.86
C CYS A 3 9.22 18.16 4.33
N LEU A 4 7.94 18.16 3.95
CA LEU A 4 7.19 16.99 3.54
C LEU A 4 6.97 16.98 2.03
N SER A 5 7.47 15.94 1.35
CA SER A 5 7.14 15.66 -0.04
C SER A 5 6.08 14.57 -0.12
N VAL A 6 4.94 14.85 -0.76
CA VAL A 6 3.94 13.83 -1.12
C VAL A 6 4.26 13.30 -2.50
N ILE A 7 4.31 11.96 -2.64
CA ILE A 7 4.68 11.28 -3.87
C ILE A 7 3.56 10.29 -4.25
N ILE A 8 3.01 10.45 -5.45
CA ILE A 8 1.82 9.75 -5.92
C ILE A 8 2.16 9.04 -7.24
N PRO A 9 2.33 7.70 -7.25
CA PRO A 9 2.42 6.96 -8.51
C PRO A 9 1.05 6.89 -9.16
N THR A 10 0.97 7.11 -10.48
CA THR A 10 -0.30 7.11 -11.23
C THR A 10 -0.22 6.32 -12.52
N LEU A 11 -1.35 5.68 -12.88
CA LEU A 11 -1.59 5.10 -14.20
C LEU A 11 -3.11 5.11 -14.47
N ASN A 12 -3.58 6.02 -15.33
CA ASN A 12 -4.99 6.22 -15.67
C ASN A 12 -5.88 6.45 -14.43
N GLU A 13 -5.57 7.50 -13.69
CA GLU A 13 -6.23 7.87 -12.44
C GLU A 13 -6.98 9.24 -12.54
N ALA A 14 -7.38 9.65 -13.75
CA ALA A 14 -8.06 10.94 -13.97
C ALA A 14 -9.35 11.10 -13.14
N ALA A 15 -10.00 9.99 -12.76
CA ALA A 15 -11.21 10.02 -11.95
C ALA A 15 -10.96 10.30 -10.46
N TYR A 16 -9.80 9.88 -9.90
CA TYR A 16 -9.52 9.94 -8.46
C TYR A 16 -8.46 10.95 -8.09
N LEU A 17 -7.40 11.06 -8.89
CA LEU A 17 -6.28 11.95 -8.62
C LEU A 17 -6.69 13.41 -8.33
N PRO A 18 -7.64 14.02 -9.06
CA PRO A 18 -8.11 15.37 -8.75
C PRO A 18 -8.66 15.52 -7.33
N ILE A 19 -9.40 14.52 -6.85
CA ILE A 19 -10.00 14.52 -5.50
C ILE A 19 -8.91 14.47 -4.44
N LEU A 20 -7.89 13.62 -4.63
CA LEU A 20 -6.73 13.57 -3.73
C LEU A 20 -5.97 14.88 -3.73
N LEU A 21 -5.68 15.48 -4.89
CA LEU A 21 -4.94 16.75 -4.97
C LEU A 21 -5.70 17.89 -4.30
N ASP A 22 -7.01 17.97 -4.48
CA ASP A 22 -7.87 18.95 -3.82
C ASP A 22 -7.89 18.73 -2.29
N ALA A 23 -7.92 17.48 -1.82
CA ALA A 23 -7.82 17.13 -0.40
C ALA A 23 -6.44 17.48 0.20
N LEU A 24 -5.35 17.33 -0.57
CA LEU A 24 -4.00 17.73 -0.14
C LEU A 24 -3.87 19.25 -0.04
N ALA A 25 -4.47 20.00 -0.96
CA ALA A 25 -4.49 21.45 -0.92
C ALA A 25 -5.31 22.00 0.26
N ALA A 26 -6.35 21.25 0.68
CA ALA A 26 -7.23 21.60 1.81
C ALA A 26 -6.70 21.18 3.19
N GLN A 27 -5.51 20.58 3.28
CA GLN A 27 -4.93 20.16 4.56
C GLN A 27 -4.64 21.35 5.48
N THR A 28 -4.90 21.20 6.79
CA THR A 28 -4.51 22.19 7.82
C THR A 28 -3.00 22.41 7.90
N ARG A 29 -2.24 21.39 7.50
CA ARG A 29 -0.80 21.44 7.23
C ARG A 29 -0.58 20.96 5.79
N PRO A 30 -0.57 21.83 4.78
CA PRO A 30 -0.29 21.43 3.41
C PRO A 30 1.09 20.79 3.28
N PRO A 31 1.31 19.85 2.36
CA PRO A 31 2.64 19.38 2.03
C PRO A 31 3.47 20.51 1.41
N ASP A 32 4.80 20.46 1.55
CA ASP A 32 5.70 21.44 0.96
C ASP A 32 5.81 21.27 -0.57
N GLU A 33 5.61 20.06 -1.05
CA GLU A 33 5.51 19.74 -2.48
C GLU A 33 4.67 18.48 -2.72
N VAL A 34 4.04 18.42 -3.90
CA VAL A 34 3.32 17.25 -4.41
C VAL A 34 3.94 16.83 -5.74
N ILE A 35 4.33 15.57 -5.83
CA ILE A 35 4.96 14.97 -7.01
C ILE A 35 4.10 13.82 -7.50
N VAL A 36 3.66 13.90 -8.74
CA VAL A 36 2.92 12.84 -9.43
C VAL A 36 3.87 12.13 -10.39
N ALA A 37 4.09 10.83 -10.15
CA ALA A 37 4.94 9.99 -10.96
C ALA A 37 4.08 9.16 -11.93
N ASP A 38 3.82 9.73 -13.11
CA ASP A 38 2.89 9.17 -14.10
C ASP A 38 3.54 8.08 -14.95
N ALA A 39 2.92 6.91 -15.01
CA ALA A 39 3.41 5.74 -15.74
C ALA A 39 3.06 5.74 -17.25
N GLY A 40 2.64 6.88 -17.79
CA GLY A 40 2.24 7.04 -19.19
C GLY A 40 0.72 6.89 -19.35
N SER A 41 -0.04 7.55 -18.52
CA SER A 41 -1.51 7.61 -18.60
C SER A 41 -1.96 8.18 -19.95
N CYS A 42 -3.12 7.70 -20.41
CA CYS A 42 -3.73 8.13 -21.67
C CYS A 42 -5.13 8.75 -21.46
N ASP A 43 -5.53 9.00 -20.21
CA ASP A 43 -6.85 9.50 -19.82
C ASP A 43 -6.84 10.97 -19.34
N GLY A 44 -5.70 11.67 -19.49
CA GLY A 44 -5.56 13.06 -19.03
C GLY A 44 -5.04 13.19 -17.58
N THR A 45 -4.65 12.11 -16.93
CA THR A 45 -4.15 12.13 -15.54
C THR A 45 -2.99 13.13 -15.35
N ALA A 46 -2.00 13.13 -16.24
CA ALA A 46 -0.82 13.98 -16.12
C ALA A 46 -1.16 15.47 -16.28
N GLU A 47 -2.01 15.82 -17.23
CA GLU A 47 -2.50 17.16 -17.47
C GLU A 47 -3.28 17.68 -16.27
N LEU A 48 -4.22 16.89 -15.73
CA LEU A 48 -5.00 17.23 -14.53
C LEU A 48 -4.11 17.46 -13.29
N ALA A 49 -3.03 16.70 -13.17
CA ALA A 49 -2.06 16.90 -12.09
C ALA A 49 -1.32 18.24 -12.22
N GLN A 50 -0.87 18.58 -13.43
CA GLN A 50 -0.19 19.86 -13.71
C GLN A 50 -1.12 21.07 -13.47
N GLU A 51 -2.37 20.99 -13.91
CA GLU A 51 -3.37 22.03 -13.69
C GLU A 51 -3.61 22.33 -12.19
N ARG A 52 -3.42 21.33 -11.32
CA ARG A 52 -3.51 21.45 -9.87
C ARG A 52 -2.20 21.79 -9.17
N GLY A 53 -1.17 22.15 -9.94
CA GLY A 53 0.12 22.60 -9.40
C GLY A 53 1.04 21.45 -8.92
N ALA A 54 0.72 20.19 -9.17
CA ALA A 54 1.62 19.10 -8.88
C ALA A 54 2.80 19.07 -9.87
N ARG A 55 3.97 18.69 -9.37
CA ARG A 55 5.13 18.41 -10.22
C ARG A 55 4.98 17.02 -10.84
N VAL A 56 4.79 16.96 -12.16
CA VAL A 56 4.68 15.67 -12.86
C VAL A 56 6.05 15.20 -13.32
N VAL A 57 6.36 13.93 -13.07
CA VAL A 57 7.56 13.25 -13.55
C VAL A 57 7.17 11.93 -14.21
N ARG A 58 8.04 11.42 -15.09
CA ARG A 58 7.82 10.09 -15.67
C ARG A 58 8.00 9.03 -14.60
N GLY A 59 6.96 8.26 -14.37
CA GLY A 59 6.89 7.13 -13.45
C GLY A 59 7.08 5.78 -14.14
N GLY A 60 6.46 4.78 -13.57
CA GLY A 60 6.44 3.38 -14.02
C GLY A 60 5.52 2.58 -13.12
N MET A 61 5.69 1.26 -13.09
CA MET A 61 5.01 0.39 -12.12
C MET A 61 5.20 0.93 -10.69
N PRO A 62 4.34 0.61 -9.70
CA PRO A 62 4.29 1.31 -8.42
C PRO A 62 5.65 1.56 -7.76
N ALA A 63 6.52 0.55 -7.68
CA ALA A 63 7.88 0.71 -7.14
C ALA A 63 8.70 1.76 -7.91
N ALA A 64 8.73 1.65 -9.24
CA ALA A 64 9.47 2.57 -10.11
C ALA A 64 8.90 3.99 -10.06
N GLY A 65 7.56 4.13 -10.00
CA GLY A 65 6.88 5.41 -9.84
C GLY A 65 7.25 6.08 -8.51
N ARG A 66 7.15 5.36 -7.39
CA ARG A 66 7.54 5.89 -6.07
C ARG A 66 9.02 6.30 -6.03
N ASN A 67 9.92 5.49 -6.59
CA ASN A 67 11.33 5.84 -6.69
C ASN A 67 11.58 7.05 -7.60
N ALA A 68 10.86 7.15 -8.73
CA ALA A 68 11.00 8.29 -9.65
C ALA A 68 10.60 9.61 -8.95
N GLY A 69 9.50 9.62 -8.20
CA GLY A 69 9.09 10.75 -7.40
C GLY A 69 10.10 11.08 -6.30
N ALA A 70 10.58 10.08 -5.56
CA ALA A 70 11.55 10.26 -4.48
C ALA A 70 12.88 10.86 -4.97
N ARG A 71 13.34 10.51 -6.17
CA ARG A 71 14.57 11.08 -6.76
C ARG A 71 14.53 12.59 -6.98
N VAL A 72 13.35 13.15 -7.21
CA VAL A 72 13.20 14.60 -7.46
C VAL A 72 12.63 15.35 -6.27
N ALA A 73 12.23 14.64 -5.22
CA ALA A 73 11.70 15.20 -3.99
C ALA A 73 12.81 15.94 -3.22
N THR A 74 12.44 17.06 -2.60
CA THR A 74 13.36 17.93 -1.84
C THR A 74 13.18 17.80 -0.32
N GLY A 75 12.04 17.26 0.11
CA GLY A 75 11.71 17.08 1.52
C GLY A 75 12.61 16.07 2.23
N ASN A 76 12.65 16.16 3.55
CA ASN A 76 13.34 15.20 4.43
C ASN A 76 12.39 14.14 5.02
N LEU A 77 11.10 14.27 4.74
CA LEU A 77 10.05 13.32 5.05
C LEU A 77 9.26 13.04 3.76
N PHE A 78 9.05 11.77 3.43
CA PHE A 78 8.28 11.35 2.27
C PHE A 78 6.97 10.72 2.72
N LEU A 79 5.87 11.13 2.09
CA LEU A 79 4.57 10.52 2.20
C LEU A 79 4.19 9.97 0.82
N PHE A 80 4.27 8.65 0.66
CA PHE A 80 3.76 7.99 -0.53
C PHE A 80 2.27 7.72 -0.33
N LEU A 81 1.47 8.11 -1.33
CA LEU A 81 0.02 7.88 -1.37
C LEU A 81 -0.36 7.26 -2.71
N ASP A 82 -1.28 6.30 -2.70
CA ASP A 82 -1.95 5.89 -3.93
C ASP A 82 -2.97 6.97 -4.36
N ALA A 83 -3.34 7.01 -5.63
CA ALA A 83 -4.14 8.09 -6.22
C ALA A 83 -5.63 8.07 -5.78
N ASP A 84 -6.09 6.98 -5.19
CA ASP A 84 -7.48 6.71 -4.84
C ASP A 84 -7.78 6.78 -3.33
N VAL A 85 -7.03 7.62 -2.63
CA VAL A 85 -7.24 7.93 -1.21
C VAL A 85 -7.69 9.38 -1.04
N VAL A 86 -8.41 9.67 0.05
CA VAL A 86 -8.89 11.02 0.36
C VAL A 86 -8.57 11.36 1.81
N PRO A 87 -7.37 11.90 2.10
CA PRO A 87 -6.98 12.23 3.46
C PRO A 87 -7.91 13.32 4.06
N PRO A 88 -8.40 13.15 5.31
CA PRO A 88 -9.18 14.18 5.98
C PRO A 88 -8.35 15.45 6.21
N PRO A 89 -8.97 16.61 6.44
CA PRO A 89 -8.28 17.91 6.46
C PRO A 89 -7.13 18.03 7.46
N ASP A 90 -7.13 17.27 8.54
CA ASP A 90 -6.11 17.29 9.59
C ASP A 90 -5.14 16.07 9.50
N PHE A 91 -5.25 15.26 8.45
CA PHE A 91 -4.49 14.01 8.29
C PHE A 91 -2.98 14.23 8.37
N ILE A 92 -2.44 15.12 7.53
CA ILE A 92 -0.98 15.37 7.49
C ILE A 92 -0.47 15.92 8.81
N ALA A 93 -1.20 16.83 9.43
CA ALA A 93 -0.81 17.42 10.71
C ALA A 93 -0.68 16.35 11.79
N ARG A 94 -1.72 15.52 11.97
CA ARG A 94 -1.76 14.44 12.96
C ARG A 94 -0.74 13.34 12.65
N ALA A 95 -0.68 12.90 11.39
CA ALA A 95 0.23 11.85 10.97
C ALA A 95 1.69 12.22 11.24
N VAL A 96 2.09 13.45 10.91
CA VAL A 96 3.46 13.89 11.15
C VAL A 96 3.74 14.13 12.64
N GLU A 97 2.79 14.66 13.39
CA GLU A 97 2.93 14.83 14.85
C GLU A 97 3.15 13.48 15.54
N GLU A 98 2.30 12.49 15.28
CA GLU A 98 2.45 11.15 15.85
C GLU A 98 3.75 10.48 15.41
N PHE A 99 4.09 10.58 14.11
CA PHE A 99 5.32 10.03 13.56
C PHE A 99 6.58 10.58 14.23
N GLU A 100 6.59 11.89 14.52
CA GLU A 100 7.72 12.56 15.17
C GLU A 100 7.76 12.27 16.67
N SER A 101 6.62 12.29 17.36
CA SER A 101 6.56 12.07 18.81
C SER A 101 6.95 10.64 19.20
N GLU A 102 6.55 9.65 18.38
CA GLU A 102 6.89 8.25 18.60
C GLU A 102 8.28 7.88 18.04
N GLY A 103 8.90 8.75 17.27
CA GLY A 103 10.26 8.54 16.72
C GLY A 103 10.33 7.49 15.61
N TYR A 104 9.22 7.26 14.89
CA TYR A 104 9.19 6.25 13.84
C TYR A 104 10.18 6.53 12.70
N ALA A 105 10.74 5.48 12.13
CA ALA A 105 11.53 5.52 10.91
C ALA A 105 10.66 5.42 9.65
N ILE A 106 9.62 4.62 9.75
CA ILE A 106 8.59 4.38 8.74
C ILE A 106 7.27 4.11 9.44
N ALA A 107 6.16 4.57 8.87
CA ALA A 107 4.81 4.29 9.38
C ALA A 107 3.80 4.15 8.25
N THR A 108 2.68 3.51 8.57
CA THR A 108 1.44 3.53 7.79
C THR A 108 0.30 4.08 8.64
N SER A 109 -0.87 4.30 8.05
CA SER A 109 -2.06 4.68 8.80
C SER A 109 -3.11 3.58 8.78
N LEU A 110 -4.04 3.63 9.75
CA LEU A 110 -5.29 2.88 9.66
C LEU A 110 -6.15 3.43 8.52
N ILE A 111 -7.03 2.60 7.98
CA ILE A 111 -7.92 2.95 6.86
C ILE A 111 -9.38 3.07 7.28
N THR A 112 -10.16 3.74 6.44
CA THR A 112 -11.61 3.62 6.38
C THR A 112 -12.02 3.39 4.92
N ALA A 113 -13.20 2.81 4.68
CA ALA A 113 -13.71 2.71 3.33
C ALA A 113 -14.20 4.09 2.86
N LEU A 114 -13.74 4.52 1.66
CA LEU A 114 -14.21 5.74 1.03
C LEU A 114 -15.59 5.47 0.40
N ASP A 115 -16.63 6.14 0.91
CA ASP A 115 -18.04 5.98 0.45
C ASP A 115 -18.54 4.52 0.44
N GLY A 116 -17.96 3.69 1.33
CA GLY A 116 -18.18 2.27 1.39
C GLY A 116 -19.51 1.88 2.04
N ASP A 117 -20.10 0.78 1.58
CA ASP A 117 -21.21 0.12 2.25
C ASP A 117 -20.75 -0.57 3.57
N LEU A 118 -21.69 -1.23 4.26
CA LEU A 118 -21.38 -1.92 5.52
C LEU A 118 -20.32 -3.02 5.34
N VAL A 119 -20.31 -3.73 4.22
CA VAL A 119 -19.34 -4.81 3.94
C VAL A 119 -17.95 -4.23 3.75
N GLU A 120 -17.83 -3.13 3.02
CA GLU A 120 -16.56 -2.44 2.78
C GLU A 120 -16.02 -1.82 4.08
N GLN A 121 -16.90 -1.26 4.92
CA GLN A 121 -16.50 -0.77 6.25
C GLN A 121 -16.00 -1.90 7.16
N ILE A 122 -16.68 -3.04 7.19
CA ILE A 122 -16.23 -4.23 7.94
C ILE A 122 -14.89 -4.73 7.37
N THR A 123 -14.72 -4.72 6.06
CA THR A 123 -13.47 -5.12 5.40
C THR A 123 -12.32 -4.19 5.79
N ALA A 124 -12.55 -2.88 5.84
CA ALA A 124 -11.56 -1.90 6.29
C ALA A 124 -11.16 -2.15 7.76
N GLU A 125 -12.12 -2.38 8.66
CA GLU A 125 -11.81 -2.68 10.07
C GLU A 125 -11.10 -4.02 10.25
N ALA A 126 -11.47 -5.06 9.49
CA ALA A 126 -10.75 -6.33 9.48
C ALA A 126 -9.30 -6.16 9.00
N THR A 127 -9.08 -5.32 7.98
CA THR A 127 -7.75 -4.97 7.48
C THR A 127 -6.93 -4.21 8.54
N ASN A 128 -7.55 -3.26 9.24
CA ASN A 128 -6.91 -2.54 10.35
C ASN A 128 -6.48 -3.50 11.47
N LEU A 129 -7.36 -4.41 11.86
CA LEU A 129 -7.05 -5.42 12.88
C LEU A 129 -5.89 -6.32 12.41
N TYR A 130 -5.90 -6.75 11.15
CA TYR A 130 -4.81 -7.52 10.56
C TYR A 130 -3.47 -6.76 10.65
N PHE A 131 -3.41 -5.48 10.29
CA PHE A 131 -2.19 -4.69 10.39
C PHE A 131 -1.67 -4.60 11.83
N LEU A 132 -2.56 -4.34 12.79
CA LEU A 132 -2.20 -4.25 14.21
C LEU A 132 -1.65 -5.59 14.75
N VAL A 133 -2.27 -6.71 14.39
CA VAL A 133 -1.84 -8.06 14.81
C VAL A 133 -0.53 -8.45 14.13
N MET A 134 -0.37 -8.12 12.85
CA MET A 134 0.81 -8.51 12.07
C MET A 134 2.01 -7.57 12.26
N GLN A 135 1.82 -6.37 12.79
CA GLN A 135 2.90 -5.38 12.99
C GLN A 135 4.17 -5.98 13.60
N PRO A 136 4.14 -6.74 14.69
CA PRO A 136 5.36 -7.29 15.31
C PRO A 136 6.00 -8.44 14.53
N ILE A 137 5.29 -9.05 13.59
CA ILE A 137 5.70 -10.26 12.86
C ILE A 137 6.14 -9.91 11.44
N SER A 138 5.29 -9.19 10.73
CA SER A 138 5.45 -8.79 9.34
C SER A 138 4.92 -7.36 9.20
N PRO A 139 5.75 -6.32 9.34
CA PRO A 139 5.30 -4.94 9.24
C PRO A 139 4.84 -4.63 7.83
N HIS A 140 3.63 -4.09 7.71
CA HIS A 140 2.99 -3.73 6.45
C HIS A 140 2.85 -2.22 6.34
N ALA A 141 3.46 -1.64 5.33
CA ALA A 141 3.24 -0.25 4.94
C ALA A 141 2.63 -0.20 3.53
N PRO A 142 1.32 -0.51 3.38
CA PRO A 142 0.69 -0.59 2.07
C PRO A 142 0.78 0.72 1.30
N GLY A 143 0.84 0.62 -0.02
CA GLY A 143 1.06 1.74 -0.92
C GLY A 143 0.11 2.91 -0.78
N PHE A 144 -1.07 2.68 -0.21
CA PHE A 144 -2.04 3.74 0.04
C PHE A 144 -1.55 4.80 1.05
N CYS A 145 -0.62 4.45 1.96
CA CYS A 145 -0.01 5.41 2.89
C CYS A 145 1.31 4.88 3.45
N ILE A 146 2.42 5.46 3.03
CA ILE A 146 3.75 5.17 3.57
C ILE A 146 4.42 6.48 3.96
N LEU A 147 4.56 6.73 5.26
CA LEU A 147 5.29 7.86 5.79
C LEU A 147 6.68 7.40 6.22
N VAL A 148 7.75 8.00 5.67
CA VAL A 148 9.12 7.53 5.90
C VAL A 148 10.12 8.67 5.88
N GLN A 149 11.14 8.58 6.71
CA GLN A 149 12.27 9.51 6.68
C GLN A 149 13.07 9.31 5.37
N ARG A 150 13.37 10.41 4.67
CA ARG A 150 14.19 10.39 3.45
C ARG A 150 15.51 9.63 3.66
N ALA A 151 16.17 9.87 4.78
CA ALA A 151 17.43 9.20 5.11
C ALA A 151 17.29 7.65 5.16
N ILE A 152 16.14 7.15 5.61
CA ILE A 152 15.86 5.71 5.60
C ILE A 152 15.59 5.22 4.19
N HIS A 153 14.75 5.94 3.40
CA HIS A 153 14.50 5.62 2.01
C HIS A 153 15.81 5.51 1.19
N GLU A 154 16.69 6.48 1.33
CA GLU A 154 18.00 6.49 0.66
C GLU A 154 18.90 5.35 1.14
N LYS A 155 18.91 5.09 2.46
CA LYS A 155 19.76 4.06 3.07
C LYS A 155 19.39 2.64 2.64
N ILE A 156 18.11 2.37 2.41
CA ILE A 156 17.64 1.06 1.93
C ILE A 156 17.66 0.96 0.39
N GLY A 157 17.99 2.03 -0.33
CA GLY A 157 18.03 2.07 -1.79
C GLY A 157 16.65 2.18 -2.45
N GLY A 158 15.65 2.71 -1.75
CA GLY A 158 14.28 2.85 -2.26
C GLY A 158 13.51 1.53 -2.35
N PHE A 159 12.47 1.51 -3.18
CA PHE A 159 11.68 0.31 -3.49
C PHE A 159 12.44 -0.61 -4.45
N ASP A 160 12.31 -1.93 -4.31
CA ASP A 160 12.86 -2.91 -5.26
C ASP A 160 11.98 -2.99 -6.51
N GLU A 161 12.43 -2.40 -7.61
CA GLU A 161 11.71 -2.35 -8.89
C GLU A 161 11.64 -3.71 -9.61
N SER A 162 12.38 -4.71 -9.14
CA SER A 162 12.33 -6.07 -9.68
C SER A 162 11.14 -6.89 -9.19
N LEU A 163 10.49 -6.43 -8.11
CA LEU A 163 9.34 -7.10 -7.53
C LEU A 163 8.08 -6.87 -8.38
N LYS A 164 7.30 -7.92 -8.54
CA LYS A 164 6.03 -7.86 -9.27
C LYS A 164 4.85 -7.51 -8.37
N LEU A 165 4.99 -7.76 -7.07
CA LEU A 165 3.97 -7.48 -6.05
C LEU A 165 4.63 -7.45 -4.67
N SER A 166 3.97 -6.83 -3.68
CA SER A 166 4.45 -6.70 -2.29
C SER A 166 5.78 -5.94 -2.15
N GLU A 167 6.05 -5.01 -3.07
CA GLU A 167 7.19 -4.10 -3.01
C GLU A 167 7.14 -3.20 -1.76
N ASP A 168 5.95 -2.94 -1.26
CA ASP A 168 5.66 -2.18 -0.05
C ASP A 168 5.98 -2.97 1.23
N ILE A 169 5.64 -4.26 1.29
CA ILE A 169 6.01 -5.14 2.40
C ILE A 169 7.52 -5.31 2.47
N ASP A 170 8.18 -5.56 1.32
CA ASP A 170 9.64 -5.63 1.26
C ASP A 170 10.28 -4.32 1.72
N TYR A 171 9.73 -3.19 1.25
CA TYR A 171 10.19 -1.85 1.62
C TYR A 171 10.10 -1.62 3.13
N ALA A 172 8.95 -1.89 3.74
CA ALA A 172 8.75 -1.77 5.18
C ALA A 172 9.75 -2.65 5.96
N ARG A 173 9.88 -3.92 5.57
CA ARG A 173 10.82 -4.87 6.20
C ARG A 173 12.28 -4.42 6.10
N ARG A 174 12.71 -3.81 4.99
CA ARG A 174 14.07 -3.26 4.88
C ARG A 174 14.25 -2.00 5.73
N ALA A 175 13.22 -1.17 5.81
CA ALA A 175 13.25 0.06 6.60
C ALA A 175 13.33 -0.22 8.11
N THR A 176 12.64 -1.23 8.62
CA THR A 176 12.67 -1.60 10.06
C THR A 176 14.02 -2.03 10.58
N ARG A 177 15.00 -2.31 9.71
CA ARG A 177 16.38 -2.56 10.12
C ARG A 177 17.11 -1.29 10.63
N TYR A 178 16.52 -0.12 10.38
CA TYR A 178 17.13 1.17 10.65
C TYR A 178 16.31 2.06 11.60
N GLY A 179 15.18 1.55 12.10
CA GLY A 179 14.35 2.22 13.08
C GLY A 179 12.97 1.60 13.21
N GLU A 180 12.17 2.13 14.09
CA GLU A 180 10.88 1.58 14.45
C GLU A 180 9.83 1.78 13.36
N PHE A 181 8.98 0.78 13.16
CA PHE A 181 7.79 0.83 12.32
C PHE A 181 6.57 1.17 13.17
N GLY A 182 5.79 2.15 12.73
CA GLY A 182 4.56 2.57 13.40
C GLY A 182 3.30 2.35 12.56
N ILE A 183 2.18 2.16 13.25
CA ILE A 183 0.85 2.32 12.68
C ILE A 183 0.24 3.55 13.33
N LEU A 184 0.02 4.60 12.52
CA LEU A 184 -0.58 5.84 12.98
C LEU A 184 -2.03 5.59 13.36
N THR A 185 -2.36 5.90 14.60
CA THR A 185 -3.68 5.65 15.20
C THR A 185 -4.47 6.94 15.45
N SER A 186 -3.79 8.09 15.50
CA SER A 186 -4.41 9.40 15.68
C SER A 186 -5.28 9.83 14.50
N THR A 187 -5.05 9.25 13.34
CA THR A 187 -5.80 9.55 12.10
C THR A 187 -6.02 8.30 11.27
N ARG A 188 -6.98 8.34 10.35
CA ARG A 188 -7.27 7.28 9.39
C ARG A 188 -7.37 7.86 8.00
N ILE A 189 -6.99 7.09 6.97
CA ILE A 189 -7.11 7.51 5.59
C ILE A 189 -8.24 6.75 4.89
N PRO A 190 -9.24 7.46 4.32
CA PRO A 190 -10.25 6.83 3.46
C PRO A 190 -9.61 6.32 2.16
N VAL A 191 -9.84 5.04 1.87
CA VAL A 191 -9.29 4.33 0.70
C VAL A 191 -10.45 3.81 -0.15
N SER A 192 -10.35 3.95 -1.47
CA SER A 192 -11.32 3.38 -2.41
C SER A 192 -11.30 1.86 -2.35
N MET A 193 -12.48 1.25 -2.25
CA MET A 193 -12.66 -0.21 -2.23
C MET A 193 -12.88 -0.80 -3.64
N ARG A 194 -12.67 -0.02 -4.71
CA ARG A 194 -12.87 -0.42 -6.12
C ARG A 194 -12.19 -1.74 -6.51
N ARG A 195 -11.06 -2.06 -5.87
CA ARG A 195 -10.35 -3.32 -6.09
C ARG A 195 -11.11 -4.50 -5.50
N VAL A 196 -11.69 -4.33 -4.31
CA VAL A 196 -12.55 -5.34 -3.67
C VAL A 196 -13.80 -5.58 -4.54
N GLU A 197 -14.38 -4.52 -5.09
CA GLU A 197 -15.53 -4.63 -6.00
C GLU A 197 -15.19 -5.38 -7.29
N LYS A 198 -14.01 -5.11 -7.87
CA LYS A 198 -13.57 -5.72 -9.14
C LYS A 198 -13.18 -7.19 -8.98
N GLU A 199 -12.37 -7.49 -7.98
CA GLU A 199 -11.73 -8.79 -7.81
C GLU A 199 -12.47 -9.72 -6.85
N GLY A 200 -13.44 -9.17 -6.10
CA GLY A 200 -14.14 -9.88 -5.02
C GLY A 200 -13.28 -10.03 -3.76
N LEU A 201 -13.94 -10.03 -2.59
CA LEU A 201 -13.29 -10.07 -1.29
C LEU A 201 -12.42 -11.34 -1.11
N VAL A 202 -12.97 -12.49 -1.52
CA VAL A 202 -12.26 -13.79 -1.37
C VAL A 202 -11.08 -13.89 -2.33
N GLY A 203 -11.27 -13.48 -3.59
CA GLY A 203 -10.20 -13.49 -4.59
C GLY A 203 -9.01 -12.65 -4.20
N LEU A 204 -9.29 -11.42 -3.75
CA LEU A 204 -8.27 -10.50 -3.28
C LEU A 204 -7.60 -11.02 -2.01
N GLY A 205 -8.38 -11.55 -1.05
CA GLY A 205 -7.87 -12.14 0.18
C GLY A 205 -6.89 -13.29 -0.06
N LEU A 206 -7.19 -14.18 -1.03
CA LEU A 206 -6.27 -15.27 -1.41
C LEU A 206 -4.97 -14.75 -2.03
N LYS A 207 -5.04 -13.70 -2.87
CA LYS A 207 -3.83 -13.08 -3.45
C LYS A 207 -2.95 -12.47 -2.36
N TYR A 208 -3.54 -11.78 -1.39
CA TYR A 208 -2.80 -11.21 -0.26
C TYR A 208 -2.25 -12.28 0.68
N ALA A 209 -3.02 -13.33 1.00
CA ALA A 209 -2.53 -14.46 1.78
C ALA A 209 -1.33 -15.16 1.12
N TRP A 210 -1.35 -15.26 -0.22
CA TRP A 210 -0.23 -15.78 -0.98
C TRP A 210 1.00 -14.87 -0.87
N CYS A 211 0.83 -13.56 -1.00
CA CYS A 211 1.91 -12.60 -0.81
C CYS A 211 2.49 -12.66 0.61
N GLU A 212 1.61 -12.80 1.61
CA GLU A 212 2.01 -12.93 3.01
C GLU A 212 2.88 -14.16 3.26
N MET A 213 2.56 -15.30 2.65
CA MET A 213 3.42 -16.49 2.76
C MET A 213 4.84 -16.23 2.24
N TYR A 214 4.99 -15.45 1.16
CA TYR A 214 6.31 -15.04 0.66
C TYR A 214 7.01 -14.09 1.64
N ALA A 215 6.29 -13.13 2.21
CA ALA A 215 6.83 -12.20 3.19
C ALA A 215 7.32 -12.93 4.45
N LEU A 216 6.54 -13.88 5.00
CA LEU A 216 6.90 -14.70 6.15
C LEU A 216 8.08 -15.65 5.85
N ALA A 217 8.16 -16.17 4.62
CA ALA A 217 9.32 -16.94 4.16
C ALA A 217 10.58 -16.09 3.93
N GLY A 218 10.46 -14.76 3.97
CA GLY A 218 11.56 -13.84 3.63
C GLY A 218 11.93 -13.83 2.15
N GLU A 219 11.03 -14.30 1.28
CA GLU A 219 11.26 -14.45 -0.15
C GLU A 219 10.64 -13.29 -0.94
N PRO A 220 11.33 -12.72 -1.94
CA PRO A 220 10.79 -11.67 -2.78
C PRO A 220 9.79 -12.21 -3.81
N VAL A 221 8.70 -11.48 -4.04
CA VAL A 221 7.67 -11.83 -5.04
C VAL A 221 8.10 -11.35 -6.44
N ARG A 222 8.89 -12.14 -7.16
CA ARG A 222 9.37 -11.82 -8.51
C ARG A 222 8.52 -12.39 -9.63
N ALA A 223 7.65 -13.35 -9.32
CA ALA A 223 6.70 -13.94 -10.25
C ALA A 223 5.40 -14.25 -9.53
N ILE A 224 4.28 -13.95 -10.16
CA ILE A 224 2.93 -14.20 -9.65
C ILE A 224 2.24 -15.26 -10.50
N PRO A 225 1.47 -16.19 -9.90
CA PRO A 225 0.74 -17.24 -10.62
C PRO A 225 -0.65 -16.78 -11.09
N PHE A 226 -1.03 -15.54 -10.85
CA PHE A 226 -2.34 -14.96 -11.12
C PHE A 226 -2.19 -13.62 -11.84
N GLU A 227 -3.26 -13.16 -12.47
CA GLU A 227 -3.33 -11.83 -13.05
C GLU A 227 -3.52 -10.79 -11.94
N TYR A 228 -2.73 -9.72 -12.02
CA TYR A 228 -2.83 -8.58 -11.14
C TYR A 228 -2.68 -7.31 -11.97
N GLU A 229 -3.78 -6.57 -12.10
CA GLU A 229 -3.80 -5.34 -12.88
C GLU A 229 -3.44 -4.14 -12.01
N PHE A 230 -2.65 -3.23 -12.56
CA PHE A 230 -2.35 -1.93 -11.97
C PHE A 230 -2.99 -0.83 -12.83
N GLY A 231 -3.62 0.15 -12.18
CA GLY A 231 -4.28 1.26 -12.86
C GLY A 231 -5.55 0.87 -13.60
N ALA A 232 -6.09 1.81 -14.38
CA ALA A 232 -7.26 1.63 -15.26
C ALA A 232 -8.53 1.10 -14.55
N PHE A 233 -8.69 1.40 -13.27
CA PHE A 233 -9.95 1.20 -12.58
C PHE A 233 -10.82 2.43 -12.84
N GLY A 234 -11.78 2.31 -13.75
CA GLY A 234 -12.76 3.37 -14.00
C GLY A 234 -13.51 3.80 -12.74
N PRO A 235 -14.30 4.89 -12.83
CA PRO A 235 -15.14 5.31 -11.72
C PRO A 235 -16.09 4.17 -11.31
N ARG A 236 -16.45 4.16 -10.02
CA ARG A 236 -17.34 3.16 -9.42
C ARG A 236 -18.56 2.93 -10.33
N SER A 237 -18.68 1.76 -10.87
CA SER A 237 -19.87 1.35 -11.64
C SER A 237 -20.92 0.86 -10.65
N ALA A 238 -22.19 1.22 -10.85
CA ALA A 238 -23.31 0.59 -10.14
C ALA A 238 -23.35 -0.89 -10.57
N SER A 239 -22.55 -1.73 -9.94
CA SER A 239 -22.44 -3.15 -10.24
C SER A 239 -23.63 -3.90 -9.67
N ALA A 240 -24.18 -4.84 -10.43
CA ALA A 240 -25.08 -5.85 -9.89
C ALA A 240 -24.42 -6.56 -8.71
N ALA A 241 -25.16 -6.73 -7.61
CA ALA A 241 -24.67 -7.38 -6.40
C ALA A 241 -24.06 -8.75 -6.75
N ARG A 242 -22.73 -8.85 -6.63
CA ARG A 242 -22.03 -10.15 -6.74
C ARG A 242 -22.17 -10.89 -5.41
N PRO A 243 -22.24 -12.22 -5.42
CA PRO A 243 -22.20 -12.97 -4.18
C PRO A 243 -20.87 -12.69 -3.47
N LEU A 244 -20.91 -12.53 -2.14
CA LEU A 244 -19.70 -12.33 -1.30
C LEU A 244 -18.67 -13.44 -1.49
N ILE A 245 -19.11 -14.64 -1.82
CA ILE A 245 -18.30 -15.82 -2.09
C ILE A 245 -18.85 -16.49 -3.35
N ASP A 246 -18.07 -16.47 -4.44
CA ASP A 246 -18.29 -17.32 -5.60
C ASP A 246 -17.49 -18.62 -5.42
N VAL A 247 -18.20 -19.73 -5.20
CA VAL A 247 -17.58 -21.03 -4.88
C VAL A 247 -16.78 -21.59 -6.07
N ASP A 248 -17.23 -21.33 -7.30
CA ASP A 248 -16.55 -21.83 -8.50
C ASP A 248 -15.30 -21.01 -8.79
N GLU A 249 -15.36 -19.70 -8.63
CA GLU A 249 -14.19 -18.82 -8.67
C GLU A 249 -13.18 -19.18 -7.58
N LEU A 250 -13.65 -19.40 -6.34
CA LEU A 250 -12.81 -19.84 -5.21
C LEU A 250 -12.07 -21.14 -5.53
N ARG A 251 -12.78 -22.15 -6.07
CA ARG A 251 -12.18 -23.43 -6.44
C ARG A 251 -11.12 -23.29 -7.54
N GLN A 252 -11.40 -22.46 -8.54
CA GLN A 252 -10.47 -22.20 -9.63
C GLN A 252 -9.23 -21.46 -9.12
N GLN A 253 -9.40 -20.48 -8.23
CA GLN A 253 -8.31 -19.73 -7.63
C GLN A 253 -7.48 -20.63 -6.72
N LEU A 254 -8.07 -21.42 -5.83
CA LEU A 254 -7.34 -22.38 -4.99
C LEU A 254 -6.49 -23.34 -5.83
N GLY A 255 -6.98 -23.76 -7.01
CA GLY A 255 -6.18 -24.57 -7.94
C GLY A 255 -4.92 -23.84 -8.46
N ARG A 256 -4.99 -22.53 -8.67
CA ARG A 256 -3.84 -21.71 -9.09
C ARG A 256 -2.81 -21.50 -7.97
N PHE A 257 -3.25 -21.49 -6.72
CA PHE A 257 -2.41 -21.37 -5.53
C PHE A 257 -1.82 -22.70 -5.05
N ALA A 258 -2.19 -23.83 -5.66
CA ALA A 258 -1.65 -25.14 -5.30
C ALA A 258 -0.11 -25.15 -5.46
N ASN A 259 0.58 -25.52 -4.36
CA ASN A 259 2.04 -25.65 -4.24
C ASN A 259 2.91 -24.38 -4.23
N PRO A 260 2.60 -23.32 -3.46
CA PRO A 260 3.52 -22.19 -3.30
C PRO A 260 4.85 -22.62 -2.64
N LEU A 261 4.82 -23.60 -1.73
CA LEU A 261 5.99 -24.11 -1.02
C LEU A 261 7.09 -24.68 -1.94
N GLN A 262 6.74 -25.17 -3.13
CA GLN A 262 7.73 -25.67 -4.09
C GLN A 262 8.54 -24.55 -4.75
N ARG A 263 8.05 -23.31 -4.69
CA ARG A 263 8.68 -22.12 -5.28
C ARG A 263 9.66 -21.44 -4.33
N PHE A 264 9.60 -21.79 -3.03
CA PHE A 264 10.51 -21.20 -2.04
C PHE A 264 11.89 -21.81 -2.11
N SER A 265 12.91 -21.00 -1.83
CA SER A 265 14.26 -21.48 -1.57
C SER A 265 14.27 -22.44 -0.35
N ARG A 266 15.35 -23.18 -0.16
CA ARG A 266 15.52 -24.02 1.03
C ARG A 266 15.43 -23.18 2.30
N SER A 267 16.12 -22.03 2.31
CA SER A 267 16.12 -21.09 3.44
C SER A 267 14.72 -20.55 3.72
N GLY A 268 13.96 -20.15 2.69
CA GLY A 268 12.59 -19.66 2.83
C GLY A 268 11.64 -20.70 3.42
N ARG A 269 11.76 -21.98 3.00
CA ARG A 269 10.98 -23.08 3.60
C ARG A 269 11.33 -23.32 5.07
N GLU A 270 12.60 -23.24 5.43
CA GLU A 270 13.05 -23.40 6.82
C GLU A 270 12.58 -22.24 7.70
N GLN A 271 12.56 -21.02 7.17
CA GLN A 271 12.04 -19.83 7.88
C GLN A 271 10.53 -19.93 8.12
N LEU A 272 9.76 -20.31 7.11
CA LEU A 272 8.31 -20.51 7.22
C LEU A 272 7.97 -21.63 8.21
N ASN A 273 8.69 -22.76 8.18
CA ASN A 273 8.50 -23.87 9.11
C ASN A 273 8.78 -23.45 10.55
N ARG A 274 9.86 -22.68 10.80
CA ARG A 274 10.15 -22.15 12.13
C ARG A 274 9.02 -21.27 12.66
N TRP A 275 8.44 -20.45 11.80
CA TRP A 275 7.32 -19.60 12.17
C TRP A 275 6.08 -20.43 12.55
N ILE A 276 5.72 -21.46 11.73
CA ILE A 276 4.60 -22.36 12.01
C ILE A 276 4.81 -23.14 13.33
N GLU A 277 6.04 -23.51 13.64
CA GLU A 277 6.37 -24.22 14.88
C GLU A 277 6.30 -23.32 16.11
N MET A 278 6.72 -22.05 15.98
CA MET A 278 6.62 -21.06 17.08
C MET A 278 5.17 -20.77 17.46
N ASP A 279 4.27 -20.76 16.49
CA ASP A 279 2.85 -20.50 16.73
C ASP A 279 2.17 -21.67 17.49
N LYS A 280 2.59 -22.91 17.24
CA LYS A 280 2.09 -24.10 17.97
C LYS A 280 2.46 -24.09 19.46
N VAL A 281 3.55 -23.44 19.84
CA VAL A 281 3.98 -23.37 21.26
C VAL A 281 3.18 -22.32 22.04
N LYS A 282 2.72 -21.25 21.37
CA LYS A 282 1.95 -20.18 22.04
C LYS A 282 0.47 -20.52 22.34
N TRP A 283 -0.07 -21.57 21.71
CA TRP A 283 -1.48 -21.97 21.91
C TRP A 283 -1.64 -23.15 22.88
N ASN A 284 -0.54 -23.68 23.46
CA ASN A 284 -0.56 -24.81 24.39
C ASN A 284 -0.19 -24.42 25.83
N ASP A 285 0.00 -23.15 26.11
CA ASP A 285 0.11 -22.54 27.45
C ASP A 285 -1.08 -21.61 27.72
#